data_ade78f5838d74410bc1e5731fda4cf50
#
_entry.id   ade78f5838d74410bc1e5731fda4cf50
#
_cell.length_a   1.000
_cell.length_b   1.000
_cell.length_c   1.000
_cell.angle_alpha   90.00
_cell.angle_beta   90.00
_cell.angle_gamma   90.00
#
_symmetry.space_group_name_H-M   'P 1'
#
loop_
_entity.id
_entity.type
_entity.pdbx_description
1 polymer ?
#
loop_
_entity_poly.entity_id
_entity_poly.type
_entity_poly.pdbx_seq_one_letter_code
_entity_poly.pdbx_strand_id
1 'polypeptide(L)'
;MTDPNLAILKPVVVLVAWTIVMLVWMLATRIPAMKAAGVDLGGMVGGKGTDADGVLPDKTQWKAHNHNHLMEQPTLFYAIAITLVLIGQGGGINAGIAWAYVALRILHSLVQATWNRVAVRFLLFLLASLALVALTLHAGIALFD
;
A
#
# COMPACT_ATOMS: atom_id res chain seq x y z
N MET A 1 7.46 -29.63 0.65
CA MET A 1 6.33 -29.04 -0.14
C MET A 1 5.68 -27.95 0.73
N THR A 2 5.62 -26.73 0.24
CA THR A 2 4.92 -25.64 0.98
C THR A 2 3.41 -25.88 0.87
N ASP A 3 2.71 -25.76 1.99
CA ASP A 3 1.24 -25.88 2.05
C ASP A 3 0.61 -24.90 1.04
N PRO A 4 -0.21 -25.37 0.09
CA PRO A 4 -0.88 -24.52 -0.90
C PRO A 4 -1.72 -23.40 -0.24
N ASN A 5 -2.26 -23.64 0.95
CA ASN A 5 -3.04 -22.66 1.71
C ASN A 5 -2.21 -21.44 2.12
N LEU A 6 -0.89 -21.56 2.24
CA LEU A 6 0.00 -20.43 2.56
C LEU A 6 0.38 -19.58 1.33
N ALA A 7 -0.09 -19.93 0.13
CA ALA A 7 0.29 -19.26 -1.11
C ALA A 7 -0.08 -17.77 -1.13
N ILE A 8 -1.21 -17.39 -0.50
CA ILE A 8 -1.68 -16.01 -0.40
C ILE A 8 -0.76 -15.12 0.47
N LEU A 9 0.06 -15.70 1.34
CA LEU A 9 0.99 -14.94 2.19
C LEU A 9 2.18 -14.39 1.40
N LYS A 10 2.52 -14.98 0.24
CA LYS A 10 3.62 -14.46 -0.61
C LYS A 10 3.34 -13.03 -1.09
N PRO A 11 2.19 -12.72 -1.74
CA PRO A 11 1.88 -11.33 -2.11
C PRO A 11 1.77 -10.40 -0.88
N VAL A 12 1.32 -10.88 0.28
CA VAL A 12 1.31 -10.09 1.52
C VAL A 12 2.74 -9.61 1.86
N VAL A 13 3.70 -10.53 1.90
CA VAL A 13 5.11 -10.19 2.20
C VAL A 13 5.68 -9.23 1.16
N VAL A 14 5.37 -9.43 -0.13
CA VAL A 14 5.81 -8.54 -1.20
C VAL A 14 5.27 -7.12 -1.02
N LEU A 15 4.00 -6.96 -0.64
CA LEU A 15 3.42 -5.63 -0.44
C LEU A 15 3.98 -4.94 0.81
N VAL A 16 4.24 -5.68 1.89
CA VAL A 16 4.92 -5.16 3.08
C VAL A 16 6.33 -4.69 2.73
N ALA A 17 7.10 -5.50 2.00
CA ALA A 17 8.44 -5.13 1.54
C ALA A 17 8.40 -3.88 0.66
N TRP A 18 7.44 -3.78 -0.27
CA TRP A 18 7.24 -2.58 -1.09
C TRP A 18 6.93 -1.34 -0.24
N THR A 19 6.09 -1.47 0.77
CA THR A 19 5.76 -0.37 1.69
C THR A 19 7.02 0.13 2.41
N ILE A 20 7.92 -0.78 2.82
CA ILE A 20 9.21 -0.42 3.41
C ILE A 20 10.11 0.31 2.40
N VAL A 21 10.16 -0.14 1.15
CA VAL A 21 10.88 0.55 0.06
C VAL A 21 10.36 1.98 -0.09
N MET A 22 9.04 2.16 -0.08
CA MET A 22 8.43 3.50 -0.19
C MET A 22 8.68 4.37 1.05
N LEU A 23 8.74 3.78 2.25
CA LEU A 23 9.16 4.49 3.47
C LEU A 23 10.58 5.04 3.32
N VAL A 24 11.52 4.20 2.88
CA VAL A 24 12.91 4.61 2.67
C VAL A 24 13.01 5.69 1.60
N TRP A 25 12.29 5.54 0.48
CA TRP A 25 12.26 6.55 -0.59
C TRP A 25 11.68 7.89 -0.12
N MET A 26 10.59 7.85 0.64
CA MET A 26 10.01 9.03 1.27
C MET A 26 11.04 9.74 2.16
N LEU A 27 11.68 9.03 3.08
CA LEU A 27 12.67 9.61 3.99
C LEU A 27 13.88 10.18 3.24
N ALA A 28 14.40 9.45 2.25
CA ALA A 28 15.56 9.86 1.45
C ALA A 28 15.30 11.14 0.64
N THR A 29 14.04 11.42 0.27
CA THR A 29 13.67 12.65 -0.46
C THR A 29 13.22 13.76 0.48
N ARG A 30 12.51 13.43 1.55
CA ARG A 30 11.90 14.42 2.46
C ARG A 30 12.93 15.06 3.39
N ILE A 31 13.84 14.28 3.98
CA ILE A 31 14.82 14.81 4.93
C ILE A 31 15.73 15.89 4.29
N PRO A 32 16.33 15.65 3.09
CA PRO A 32 17.10 16.71 2.43
C PRO A 32 16.26 17.93 2.05
N ALA A 33 15.02 17.73 1.60
CA ALA A 33 14.12 18.82 1.24
C ALA A 33 13.75 19.70 2.46
N MET A 34 13.50 19.09 3.61
CA MET A 34 13.26 19.82 4.86
C MET A 34 14.47 20.64 5.29
N LYS A 35 15.67 20.09 5.21
CA LYS A 35 16.93 20.83 5.49
C LYS A 35 17.09 22.01 4.55
N ALA A 36 16.84 21.80 3.25
CA ALA A 36 16.92 22.88 2.25
C ALA A 36 15.88 23.99 2.46
N ALA A 37 14.71 23.64 3.00
CA ALA A 37 13.66 24.58 3.36
C ALA A 37 13.90 25.30 4.72
N GLY A 38 15.02 25.03 5.40
CA GLY A 38 15.35 25.64 6.69
C GLY A 38 14.50 25.13 7.87
N VAL A 39 13.86 23.96 7.74
CA VAL A 39 13.05 23.37 8.80
C VAL A 39 13.98 22.79 9.88
N ASP A 40 13.92 23.38 11.08
CA ASP A 40 14.64 22.87 12.25
C ASP A 40 13.83 21.76 12.94
N LEU A 41 14.10 20.51 12.56
CA LEU A 41 13.46 19.34 13.16
C LEU A 41 13.77 19.18 14.67
N GLY A 42 14.93 19.67 15.12
CA GLY A 42 15.36 19.56 16.53
C GLY A 42 14.61 20.51 17.46
N GLY A 43 14.19 21.67 16.93
CA GLY A 43 13.47 22.70 17.68
C GLY A 43 11.95 22.61 17.55
N MET A 44 11.42 21.79 16.61
CA MET A 44 9.97 21.67 16.40
C MET A 44 9.31 20.88 17.52
N VAL A 45 8.22 21.43 18.06
CA VAL A 45 7.33 20.76 19.02
C VAL A 45 5.97 20.54 18.37
N GLY A 46 5.54 19.27 18.29
CA GLY A 46 4.29 18.88 17.62
C GLY A 46 4.43 18.88 16.10
N GLY A 47 3.30 19.01 15.41
CA GLY A 47 3.22 19.01 13.95
C GLY A 47 2.80 17.66 13.34
N LYS A 48 2.30 17.72 12.12
CA LYS A 48 1.84 16.57 11.32
C LYS A 48 2.61 16.51 10.01
N GLY A 49 2.67 15.32 9.41
CA GLY A 49 3.28 15.13 8.09
C GLY A 49 2.66 15.99 6.99
N THR A 50 1.38 16.33 7.12
CA THR A 50 0.63 17.21 6.21
C THR A 50 1.00 18.68 6.32
N ASP A 51 1.58 19.12 7.42
CA ASP A 51 2.01 20.52 7.60
C ASP A 51 3.16 20.90 6.65
N ALA A 52 3.82 19.90 6.08
CA ALA A 52 4.83 20.07 5.03
C ALA A 52 4.23 20.29 3.62
N ASP A 53 2.90 20.13 3.45
CA ASP A 53 2.21 20.43 2.20
C ASP A 53 2.26 21.95 1.96
N GLY A 54 2.70 22.35 0.77
CA GLY A 54 2.92 23.76 0.43
C GLY A 54 4.26 24.34 0.91
N VAL A 55 5.00 23.66 1.79
CA VAL A 55 6.35 24.08 2.24
C VAL A 55 7.44 23.32 1.45
N LEU A 56 7.23 22.02 1.24
CA LEU A 56 8.16 21.18 0.48
C LEU A 56 7.72 21.04 -0.99
N PRO A 57 8.67 20.77 -1.93
CA PRO A 57 8.32 20.57 -3.32
C PRO A 57 7.30 19.42 -3.51
N ASP A 58 6.31 19.62 -4.37
CA ASP A 58 5.22 18.66 -4.64
C ASP A 58 5.74 17.24 -4.92
N LYS A 59 6.78 17.12 -5.74
CA LYS A 59 7.38 15.80 -6.07
C LYS A 59 7.94 15.08 -4.84
N THR A 60 8.38 15.80 -3.82
CA THR A 60 8.80 15.21 -2.53
C THR A 60 7.58 14.74 -1.75
N GLN A 61 6.53 15.54 -1.70
CA GLN A 61 5.30 15.22 -0.99
C GLN A 61 4.55 14.04 -1.63
N TRP A 62 4.62 13.83 -2.95
CA TRP A 62 4.00 12.66 -3.60
C TRP A 62 4.45 11.32 -2.99
N LYS A 63 5.73 11.20 -2.55
CA LYS A 63 6.24 9.99 -1.89
C LYS A 63 5.62 9.81 -0.51
N ALA A 64 5.45 10.90 0.23
CA ALA A 64 4.80 10.86 1.54
C ALA A 64 3.31 10.52 1.42
N HIS A 65 2.59 11.15 0.49
CA HIS A 65 1.19 10.83 0.22
C HIS A 65 1.00 9.38 -0.23
N ASN A 66 1.92 8.86 -1.07
CA ASN A 66 1.88 7.47 -1.48
C ASN A 66 2.16 6.50 -0.32
N HIS A 67 3.13 6.79 0.54
CA HIS A 67 3.38 5.98 1.73
C HIS A 67 2.13 5.94 2.63
N ASN A 68 1.50 7.09 2.90
CA ASN A 68 0.27 7.14 3.68
C ASN A 68 -0.85 6.30 3.05
N HIS A 69 -1.02 6.40 1.73
CA HIS A 69 -2.01 5.62 0.99
C HIS A 69 -1.75 4.11 1.02
N LEU A 70 -0.49 3.68 1.15
CA LEU A 70 -0.13 2.28 1.38
C LEU A 70 -0.45 1.80 2.81
N MET A 71 -0.66 2.70 3.76
CA MET A 71 -1.08 2.39 5.12
C MET A 71 -2.60 2.37 5.31
N GLU A 72 -3.37 2.77 4.29
CA GLU A 72 -4.85 2.80 4.31
C GLU A 72 -5.47 1.47 3.85
N GLN A 73 -5.86 1.36 2.59
CA GLN A 73 -6.55 0.18 2.04
C GLN A 73 -5.78 -1.14 2.20
N PRO A 74 -4.45 -1.22 2.06
CA PRO A 74 -3.71 -2.47 2.27
C PRO A 74 -3.90 -3.10 3.65
N THR A 75 -4.27 -2.34 4.68
CA THR A 75 -4.60 -2.92 6.00
C THR A 75 -5.78 -3.89 5.92
N LEU A 76 -6.79 -3.57 5.11
CA LEU A 76 -7.94 -4.46 4.84
C LEU A 76 -7.49 -5.71 4.06
N PHE A 77 -6.58 -5.55 3.09
CA PHE A 77 -6.02 -6.67 2.34
C PHE A 77 -5.25 -7.63 3.25
N TYR A 78 -4.43 -7.13 4.17
CA TYR A 78 -3.71 -7.97 5.12
C TYR A 78 -4.67 -8.76 6.01
N ALA A 79 -5.70 -8.10 6.53
CA ALA A 79 -6.71 -8.75 7.37
C ALA A 79 -7.42 -9.88 6.62
N ILE A 80 -7.93 -9.62 5.40
CA ILE A 80 -8.67 -10.64 4.65
C ILE A 80 -7.78 -11.78 4.15
N ALA A 81 -6.52 -11.50 3.78
CA ALA A 81 -5.57 -12.53 3.37
C ALA A 81 -5.26 -13.50 4.53
N ILE A 82 -5.06 -12.98 5.74
CA ILE A 82 -4.85 -13.80 6.94
C ILE A 82 -6.12 -14.61 7.25
N THR A 83 -7.29 -14.00 7.16
CA THR A 83 -8.58 -14.68 7.36
C THR A 83 -8.72 -15.87 6.41
N LEU A 84 -8.43 -15.69 5.11
CA LEU A 84 -8.49 -16.77 4.11
C LEU A 84 -7.53 -17.92 4.43
N VAL A 85 -6.34 -17.65 4.97
CA VAL A 85 -5.43 -18.70 5.45
C VAL A 85 -6.04 -19.46 6.63
N LEU A 86 -6.59 -18.75 7.61
CA LEU A 86 -7.15 -19.37 8.83
C LEU A 86 -8.34 -20.30 8.53
N ILE A 87 -9.11 -20.00 7.49
CA ILE A 87 -10.25 -20.83 7.04
C ILE A 87 -9.88 -21.84 5.95
N GLY A 88 -8.59 -22.04 5.66
CA GLY A 88 -8.14 -23.02 4.67
C GLY A 88 -8.33 -22.62 3.20
N GLN A 89 -8.61 -21.35 2.91
CA GLN A 89 -8.91 -20.81 1.58
C GLN A 89 -7.77 -19.92 1.00
N GLY A 90 -6.56 -19.98 1.55
CA GLY A 90 -5.44 -19.13 1.14
C GLY A 90 -4.73 -19.57 -0.15
N GLY A 91 -5.18 -20.65 -0.82
CA GLY A 91 -4.61 -21.17 -2.05
C GLY A 91 -5.41 -20.83 -3.32
N GLY A 92 -5.04 -21.47 -4.41
CA GLY A 92 -5.79 -21.44 -5.68
C GLY A 92 -6.09 -20.04 -6.20
N ILE A 93 -7.35 -19.79 -6.53
CA ILE A 93 -7.81 -18.53 -7.10
C ILE A 93 -7.58 -17.35 -6.16
N ASN A 94 -7.72 -17.53 -4.84
CA ASN A 94 -7.54 -16.46 -3.86
C ASN A 94 -6.09 -15.95 -3.84
N ALA A 95 -5.11 -16.84 -3.94
CA ALA A 95 -3.71 -16.45 -4.10
C ALA A 95 -3.48 -15.68 -5.41
N GLY A 96 -4.13 -16.07 -6.51
CA GLY A 96 -4.08 -15.36 -7.79
C GLY A 96 -4.66 -13.94 -7.70
N ILE A 97 -5.84 -13.79 -7.08
CA ILE A 97 -6.47 -12.47 -6.87
C ILE A 97 -5.60 -11.59 -5.96
N ALA A 98 -4.98 -12.17 -4.92
CA ALA A 98 -4.06 -11.44 -4.05
C ALA A 98 -2.82 -10.93 -4.79
N TRP A 99 -2.26 -11.71 -5.71
CA TRP A 99 -1.17 -11.25 -6.58
C TRP A 99 -1.61 -10.12 -7.51
N ALA A 100 -2.82 -10.20 -8.10
CA ALA A 100 -3.38 -9.13 -8.91
C ALA A 100 -3.54 -7.84 -8.09
N TYR A 101 -4.09 -7.95 -6.86
CA TYR A 101 -4.19 -6.81 -5.94
C TYR A 101 -2.84 -6.15 -5.71
N VAL A 102 -1.81 -6.93 -5.33
CA VAL A 102 -0.48 -6.40 -5.01
C VAL A 102 0.18 -5.77 -6.23
N ALA A 103 0.08 -6.39 -7.41
CA ALA A 103 0.60 -5.81 -8.65
C ALA A 103 -0.03 -4.45 -8.96
N LEU A 104 -1.36 -4.34 -8.84
CA LEU A 104 -2.10 -3.09 -9.04
C LEU A 104 -1.71 -2.03 -8.01
N ARG A 105 -1.48 -2.41 -6.74
CA ARG A 105 -1.04 -1.50 -5.68
C ARG A 105 0.38 -0.98 -5.91
N ILE A 106 1.29 -1.83 -6.36
CA ILE A 106 2.66 -1.41 -6.73
C ILE A 106 2.63 -0.46 -7.92
N LEU A 107 1.87 -0.78 -8.98
CA LEU A 107 1.71 0.10 -10.13
C LEU A 107 1.09 1.46 -9.74
N HIS A 108 0.03 1.45 -8.93
CA HIS A 108 -0.57 2.66 -8.38
C HIS A 108 0.47 3.50 -7.62
N SER A 109 1.25 2.85 -6.77
CA SER A 109 2.29 3.47 -5.95
C SER A 109 3.37 4.14 -6.82
N LEU A 110 3.87 3.45 -7.86
CA LEU A 110 4.82 4.01 -8.81
C LEU A 110 4.27 5.23 -9.53
N VAL A 111 3.03 5.14 -10.04
CA VAL A 111 2.37 6.26 -10.71
C VAL A 111 2.25 7.46 -9.76
N GLN A 112 1.79 7.24 -8.53
CA GLN A 112 1.62 8.31 -7.54
C GLN A 112 2.95 8.97 -7.14
N ALA A 113 4.02 8.18 -6.97
CA ALA A 113 5.32 8.68 -6.54
C ALA A 113 6.09 9.43 -7.65
N THR A 114 5.76 9.21 -8.94
CA THR A 114 6.55 9.71 -10.08
C THR A 114 5.78 10.64 -11.01
N TRP A 115 4.73 10.16 -11.62
CA TRP A 115 3.94 10.84 -12.66
C TRP A 115 2.67 11.51 -12.12
N ASN A 116 2.09 10.92 -11.11
CA ASN A 116 0.97 11.39 -10.30
C ASN A 116 -0.32 11.74 -11.10
N ARG A 117 -0.57 11.10 -12.24
CA ARG A 117 -1.81 11.29 -13.00
C ARG A 117 -3.01 10.72 -12.25
N VAL A 118 -3.94 11.60 -11.86
CA VAL A 118 -5.10 11.26 -11.05
C VAL A 118 -5.98 10.19 -11.70
N ALA A 119 -6.27 10.30 -12.99
CA ALA A 119 -7.13 9.33 -13.70
C ALA A 119 -6.53 7.91 -13.71
N VAL A 120 -5.20 7.79 -13.92
CA VAL A 120 -4.51 6.50 -13.92
C VAL A 120 -4.49 5.90 -12.51
N ARG A 121 -4.19 6.72 -11.50
CA ARG A 121 -4.24 6.30 -10.10
C ARG A 121 -5.63 5.81 -9.70
N PHE A 122 -6.67 6.56 -10.08
CA PHE A 122 -8.05 6.20 -9.78
C PHE A 122 -8.44 4.86 -10.41
N LEU A 123 -8.08 4.64 -11.69
CA LEU A 123 -8.34 3.35 -12.35
C LEU A 123 -7.64 2.19 -11.64
N LEU A 124 -6.34 2.33 -11.34
CA LEU A 124 -5.58 1.30 -10.65
C LEU A 124 -6.12 1.02 -9.23
N PHE A 125 -6.52 2.07 -8.52
CA PHE A 125 -7.16 1.97 -7.22
C PHE A 125 -8.50 1.23 -7.30
N LEU A 126 -9.33 1.54 -8.30
CA LEU A 126 -10.62 0.88 -8.51
C LEU A 126 -10.44 -0.61 -8.80
N LEU A 127 -9.52 -0.97 -9.70
CA LEU A 127 -9.23 -2.37 -10.02
C LEU A 127 -8.69 -3.15 -8.81
N ALA A 128 -7.80 -2.54 -8.02
CA ALA A 128 -7.33 -3.13 -6.77
C ALA A 128 -8.48 -3.31 -5.76
N SER A 129 -9.38 -2.34 -5.67
CA SER A 129 -10.55 -2.42 -4.79
C SER A 129 -11.49 -3.57 -5.19
N LEU A 130 -11.69 -3.80 -6.49
CA LEU A 130 -12.49 -4.94 -6.97
C LEU A 130 -11.84 -6.28 -6.59
N ALA A 131 -10.50 -6.40 -6.69
CA ALA A 131 -9.79 -7.59 -6.23
C ALA A 131 -9.97 -7.81 -4.71
N LEU A 132 -9.90 -6.74 -3.91
CA LEU A 132 -10.13 -6.81 -2.47
C LEU A 132 -11.58 -7.23 -2.14
N VAL A 133 -12.56 -6.68 -2.85
CA VAL A 133 -13.98 -7.08 -2.72
C VAL A 133 -14.15 -8.56 -3.05
N ALA A 134 -13.54 -9.06 -4.12
CA ALA A 134 -13.61 -10.48 -4.48
C ALA A 134 -13.05 -11.39 -3.37
N LEU A 135 -11.88 -11.05 -2.80
CA LEU A 135 -11.32 -11.82 -1.66
C LEU A 135 -12.25 -11.78 -0.45
N THR A 136 -12.86 -10.63 -0.17
CA THR A 136 -13.79 -10.47 0.96
C THR A 136 -15.06 -11.31 0.76
N LEU A 137 -15.61 -11.33 -0.47
CA LEU A 137 -16.76 -12.15 -0.80
C LEU A 137 -16.45 -13.65 -0.70
N HIS A 138 -15.29 -14.10 -1.19
CA HIS A 138 -14.88 -15.51 -1.06
C HIS A 138 -14.72 -15.92 0.42
N ALA A 139 -14.15 -15.05 1.26
CA ALA A 139 -14.07 -15.31 2.69
C ALA A 139 -15.46 -15.35 3.35
N GLY A 140 -16.35 -14.44 2.97
CA GLY A 140 -17.73 -14.39 3.48
C GLY A 140 -18.51 -15.65 3.11
N ILE A 141 -18.49 -16.04 1.85
CA ILE A 141 -19.14 -17.28 1.38
C ILE A 141 -18.62 -18.49 2.17
N ALA A 142 -17.29 -18.62 2.30
CA ALA A 142 -16.70 -19.78 2.98
C ALA A 142 -16.95 -19.80 4.51
N LEU A 143 -17.31 -18.68 5.14
CA LEU A 143 -17.57 -18.59 6.57
C LEU A 143 -19.03 -18.71 6.94
N PHE A 144 -19.95 -18.31 6.05
CA PHE A 144 -21.38 -18.18 6.39
C PHE A 144 -22.29 -19.20 5.65
N ASP A 145 -21.74 -19.97 4.66
CA ASP A 145 -22.39 -21.13 4.05
C ASP A 145 -22.02 -22.43 4.78
#